data_36a046c4c28116dd3d0b81ef2d1149d7
#
_entry.id   36a046c4c28116dd3d0b81ef2d1149d7
#
_cell.length_a   1.000
_cell.length_b   1.000
_cell.length_c   1.000
_cell.angle_alpha   90.00
_cell.angle_beta   90.00
_cell.angle_gamma   90.00
#
_symmetry.space_group_name_H-M   'P 1'
#
loop_
_entity.id
_entity.type
_entity.pdbx_description
1 polymer ?
#
loop_
_entity_poly.entity_id
_entity_poly.type
_entity_poly.pdbx_seq_one_letter_code
_entity_poly.pdbx_strand_id
1 'polypeptide(L)'
;MAELVVPYPLEKAQKIVDSVMEFDGPTPGEWWGLVIADPTTHAFMGNLAVHLADHGHSAEIGYALCVQHRGKGLASDATEALVNALFARPEINRVEGSLHPGNIASAMVLERLGFVHEGTSRQSYWVEDVVSDDAHYGLLREEWSAWNDGAATRPTVVELAEITERNLDDVTTLATHHSQRRFVAPVYRSLAQALIKPLHKGEPVVPWYRAIVADDTVVGFVMLSDVSPTEPHPYVWRLLIDRAHQRRGIASKVLELLVADRIAKGDTKLVLSYMPGLGSPEAFYRKHGFIPTGQIDDGEIEASLDLKS
;
A
#
# COMPACT_ATOMS: atom_id res chain seq x y z
N MET A 1 0.96 18.13 -2.27
CA MET A 1 1.84 18.98 -3.08
C MET A 1 0.98 19.75 -4.04
N ALA A 2 0.98 21.09 -3.94
CA ALA A 2 0.32 21.93 -4.92
C ALA A 2 0.83 21.52 -6.32
N GLU A 3 -0.07 21.37 -7.29
CA GLU A 3 0.37 21.37 -8.67
C GLU A 3 1.10 22.69 -8.90
N LEU A 4 2.40 22.60 -9.13
CA LEU A 4 3.17 23.77 -9.54
C LEU A 4 2.50 24.35 -10.78
N VAL A 5 2.04 25.59 -10.68
CA VAL A 5 1.54 26.33 -11.83
C VAL A 5 2.60 26.25 -12.93
N VAL A 6 2.27 25.62 -14.06
CA VAL A 6 3.22 25.42 -15.14
C VAL A 6 2.87 26.40 -16.27
N PRO A 7 3.78 27.29 -16.67
CA PRO A 7 5.18 27.38 -16.22
C PRO A 7 5.32 28.12 -14.87
N TYR A 8 6.10 27.54 -13.94
CA TYR A 8 6.41 28.17 -12.67
C TYR A 8 7.24 29.43 -12.93
N PRO A 9 6.88 30.62 -12.38
CA PRO A 9 7.58 31.86 -12.67
C PRO A 9 9.07 31.79 -12.27
N LEU A 10 9.97 32.05 -13.22
CA LEU A 10 11.41 31.95 -13.02
C LEU A 10 11.90 32.79 -11.80
N GLU A 11 11.31 33.97 -11.62
CA GLU A 11 11.64 34.84 -10.49
C GLU A 11 11.29 34.22 -9.13
N LYS A 12 10.15 33.48 -9.04
CA LYS A 12 9.80 32.73 -7.82
C LYS A 12 10.72 31.53 -7.62
N ALA A 13 11.09 30.83 -8.69
CA ALA A 13 12.06 29.74 -8.64
C ALA A 13 13.42 30.21 -8.16
N GLN A 14 13.89 31.36 -8.68
CA GLN A 14 15.18 31.94 -8.27
C GLN A 14 15.19 32.32 -6.80
N LYS A 15 14.13 32.94 -6.27
CA LYS A 15 14.04 33.25 -4.82
C LYS A 15 14.11 32.02 -3.94
N ILE A 16 13.50 30.89 -4.36
CA ILE A 16 13.61 29.62 -3.64
C ILE A 16 15.04 29.11 -3.68
N VAL A 17 15.68 29.12 -4.86
CA VAL A 17 17.08 28.69 -5.00
C VAL A 17 18.00 29.54 -4.10
N ASP A 18 17.86 30.86 -4.15
CA ASP A 18 18.68 31.79 -3.35
C ASP A 18 18.50 31.52 -1.86
N SER A 19 17.27 31.27 -1.38
CA SER A 19 17.00 30.97 0.03
C SER A 19 17.60 29.62 0.47
N VAL A 20 17.66 28.63 -0.41
CA VAL A 20 18.20 27.29 -0.10
C VAL A 20 19.73 27.28 -0.13
N MET A 21 20.38 28.12 -0.93
CA MET A 21 21.86 28.19 -1.02
C MET A 21 22.53 28.79 0.20
N GLU A 22 21.79 29.47 1.09
CA GLU A 22 22.32 30.07 2.32
C GLU A 22 22.28 29.12 3.53
N PHE A 23 21.81 27.89 3.37
CA PHE A 23 21.55 26.95 4.48
C PHE A 23 22.64 25.89 4.67
N ASP A 24 23.12 25.76 5.90
CA ASP A 24 24.06 24.70 6.35
C ASP A 24 23.35 23.38 6.80
N GLY A 25 22.05 23.24 6.53
CA GLY A 25 21.25 22.06 6.90
C GLY A 25 19.90 22.43 7.53
N PRO A 26 19.05 21.42 7.86
CA PRO A 26 17.70 21.67 8.34
C PRO A 26 17.70 22.37 9.71
N THR A 27 17.19 23.60 9.74
CA THR A 27 16.96 24.41 10.93
C THR A 27 15.52 24.25 11.38
N PRO A 28 15.21 24.11 12.69
CA PRO A 28 13.83 24.09 13.17
C PRO A 28 13.03 25.32 12.72
N GLY A 29 11.80 25.08 12.25
CA GLY A 29 10.90 26.11 11.74
C GLY A 29 11.07 26.46 10.25
N GLU A 30 12.03 25.87 9.55
CA GLU A 30 12.34 26.22 8.16
C GLU A 30 12.26 25.03 7.21
N TRP A 31 11.93 25.32 5.93
CA TRP A 31 11.96 24.36 4.85
C TRP A 31 13.36 24.25 4.25
N TRP A 32 13.84 23.05 4.12
CA TRP A 32 15.10 22.72 3.47
C TRP A 32 14.88 21.89 2.22
N GLY A 33 15.52 22.26 1.11
CA GLY A 33 15.40 21.59 -0.17
C GLY A 33 16.62 20.73 -0.49
N LEU A 34 16.40 19.54 -1.04
CA LEU A 34 17.40 18.62 -1.53
C LEU A 34 17.14 18.28 -2.99
N VAL A 35 18.20 18.05 -3.76
CA VAL A 35 18.12 17.69 -5.17
C VAL A 35 18.24 16.16 -5.32
N ILE A 36 17.37 15.58 -6.13
CA ILE A 36 17.52 14.24 -6.65
C ILE A 36 18.22 14.36 -8.00
N ALA A 37 19.44 13.87 -8.10
CA ALA A 37 20.24 13.92 -9.32
C ALA A 37 20.69 12.53 -9.77
N ASP A 38 20.94 12.39 -11.06
CA ASP A 38 21.59 11.20 -11.62
C ASP A 38 23.03 11.09 -11.08
N PRO A 39 23.44 9.95 -10.51
CA PRO A 39 24.74 9.84 -9.85
C PRO A 39 25.94 9.95 -10.81
N THR A 40 25.72 9.74 -12.11
CA THR A 40 26.79 9.75 -13.12
C THR A 40 26.84 11.07 -13.87
N THR A 41 25.69 11.59 -14.29
CA THR A 41 25.58 12.78 -15.15
C THR A 41 25.29 14.05 -14.36
N HIS A 42 24.93 13.93 -13.09
CA HIS A 42 24.44 15.01 -12.22
C HIS A 42 23.20 15.74 -12.78
N ALA A 43 22.50 15.13 -13.73
CA ALA A 43 21.27 15.69 -14.27
C ALA A 43 20.18 15.73 -13.21
N PHE A 44 19.45 16.83 -13.16
CA PHE A 44 18.34 17.01 -12.23
C PHE A 44 17.19 16.06 -12.57
N MET A 45 16.76 15.27 -11.58
CA MET A 45 15.68 14.29 -11.71
C MET A 45 14.45 14.65 -10.88
N GLY A 46 14.63 15.44 -9.83
CA GLY A 46 13.58 15.83 -8.91
C GLY A 46 14.13 16.51 -7.65
N ASN A 47 13.26 16.71 -6.68
CA ASN A 47 13.64 17.29 -5.39
C ASN A 47 12.94 16.60 -4.22
N LEU A 48 13.56 16.72 -3.06
CA LEU A 48 12.99 16.45 -1.75
C LEU A 48 12.90 17.78 -0.99
N ALA A 49 11.96 17.87 -0.06
CA ALA A 49 11.83 18.97 0.87
C ALA A 49 11.67 18.43 2.29
N VAL A 50 12.24 19.12 3.26
CA VAL A 50 12.13 18.79 4.68
C VAL A 50 11.79 20.05 5.45
N HIS A 51 10.82 19.97 6.33
CA HIS A 51 10.53 20.99 7.32
C HIS A 51 10.67 20.38 8.71
N LEU A 52 11.60 20.88 9.51
CA LEU A 52 11.69 20.51 10.92
C LEU A 52 10.73 21.38 11.71
N ALA A 53 9.89 20.75 12.52
CA ALA A 53 9.03 21.48 13.45
C ALA A 53 9.89 22.31 14.44
N ASP A 54 9.34 23.41 14.94
CA ASP A 54 10.04 24.34 15.86
C ASP A 54 10.67 23.65 17.08
N HIS A 55 10.03 22.58 17.57
CA HIS A 55 10.54 21.78 18.69
C HIS A 55 11.64 20.78 18.30
N GLY A 56 11.95 20.59 17.00
CA GLY A 56 13.02 19.73 16.49
C GLY A 56 12.79 18.21 16.58
N HIS A 57 11.58 17.75 17.00
CA HIS A 57 11.32 16.32 17.21
C HIS A 57 10.53 15.65 16.09
N SER A 58 9.98 16.42 15.16
CA SER A 58 9.31 15.90 13.97
C SER A 58 9.77 16.61 12.72
N ALA A 59 9.66 15.90 11.59
CA ALA A 59 9.97 16.41 10.26
C ALA A 59 8.84 16.12 9.30
N GLU A 60 8.36 17.14 8.59
CA GLU A 60 7.49 16.98 7.44
C GLU A 60 8.33 16.84 6.17
N ILE A 61 7.99 15.90 5.30
CA ILE A 61 8.71 15.66 4.06
C ILE A 61 7.81 15.86 2.84
N GLY A 62 8.43 16.38 1.76
CA GLY A 62 7.83 16.46 0.46
C GLY A 62 8.77 15.97 -0.63
N TYR A 63 8.24 15.53 -1.77
CA TYR A 63 9.04 15.09 -2.91
C TYR A 63 8.32 15.34 -4.23
N ALA A 64 9.11 15.60 -5.27
CA ALA A 64 8.62 15.67 -6.63
C ALA A 64 9.66 15.10 -7.59
N LEU A 65 9.19 14.39 -8.62
CA LEU A 65 10.01 13.92 -9.74
C LEU A 65 9.58 14.55 -11.06
N CYS A 66 10.56 14.87 -11.90
CA CYS A 66 10.30 15.18 -13.30
C CYS A 66 9.56 14.00 -13.96
N VAL A 67 8.63 14.32 -14.86
CA VAL A 67 7.72 13.34 -15.47
C VAL A 67 8.47 12.15 -16.08
N GLN A 68 9.59 12.40 -16.80
CA GLN A 68 10.40 11.36 -17.45
C GLN A 68 11.10 10.41 -16.48
N HIS A 69 11.15 10.72 -15.19
CA HIS A 69 11.81 9.92 -14.15
C HIS A 69 10.82 9.18 -13.25
N ARG A 70 9.49 9.37 -13.45
CA ARG A 70 8.44 8.68 -12.69
C ARG A 70 8.33 7.20 -13.06
N GLY A 71 7.72 6.40 -12.17
CA GLY A 71 7.45 4.98 -12.41
C GLY A 71 8.66 4.04 -12.34
N LYS A 72 9.83 4.54 -11.93
CA LYS A 72 11.10 3.77 -11.85
C LYS A 72 11.56 3.47 -10.41
N GLY A 73 10.73 3.74 -9.41
CA GLY A 73 11.09 3.55 -7.98
C GLY A 73 11.85 4.71 -7.35
N LEU A 74 12.38 5.65 -8.12
CA LEU A 74 13.27 6.73 -7.64
C LEU A 74 12.69 7.57 -6.50
N ALA A 75 11.37 7.84 -6.49
CA ALA A 75 10.77 8.57 -5.37
C ALA A 75 10.85 7.77 -4.07
N SER A 76 10.60 6.47 -4.12
CA SER A 76 10.70 5.60 -2.95
C SER A 76 12.13 5.53 -2.45
N ASP A 77 13.10 5.32 -3.34
CA ASP A 77 14.51 5.18 -2.98
C ASP A 77 15.06 6.49 -2.37
N ALA A 78 14.71 7.65 -2.97
CA ALA A 78 15.12 8.95 -2.45
C ALA A 78 14.46 9.29 -1.10
N THR A 79 13.16 8.97 -0.96
CA THR A 79 12.44 9.19 0.31
C THR A 79 12.95 8.25 1.40
N GLU A 80 13.28 7.01 1.08
CA GLU A 80 13.91 6.05 2.01
C GLU A 80 15.25 6.57 2.54
N ALA A 81 16.11 7.06 1.64
CA ALA A 81 17.38 7.67 2.02
C ALA A 81 17.19 8.88 2.95
N LEU A 82 16.19 9.73 2.65
CA LEU A 82 15.85 10.87 3.49
C LEU A 82 15.36 10.45 4.88
N VAL A 83 14.43 9.48 4.95
CA VAL A 83 13.89 8.96 6.22
C VAL A 83 15.01 8.34 7.07
N ASN A 84 15.93 7.59 6.46
CA ASN A 84 17.11 7.06 7.13
C ASN A 84 17.98 8.18 7.71
N ALA A 85 18.25 9.23 6.94
CA ALA A 85 19.05 10.37 7.40
C ALA A 85 18.35 11.14 8.53
N LEU A 86 17.04 11.31 8.47
CA LEU A 86 16.25 11.95 9.53
C LEU A 86 16.27 11.12 10.81
N PHE A 87 16.00 9.82 10.75
CA PHE A 87 16.01 8.96 11.93
C PHE A 87 17.44 8.63 12.45
N ALA A 88 18.50 8.89 11.68
CA ALA A 88 19.87 8.88 12.22
C ALA A 88 20.08 9.99 13.26
N ARG A 89 19.26 11.03 13.25
CA ARG A 89 19.28 12.12 14.26
C ARG A 89 18.43 11.68 15.46
N PRO A 90 19.04 11.49 16.66
CA PRO A 90 18.35 10.91 17.81
C PRO A 90 17.17 11.74 18.32
N GLU A 91 17.15 13.03 18.06
CA GLU A 91 16.07 13.93 18.46
C GLU A 91 14.80 13.78 17.64
N ILE A 92 14.86 13.28 16.39
CA ILE A 92 13.67 13.12 15.52
C ILE A 92 12.97 11.80 15.85
N ASN A 93 11.74 11.89 16.34
CA ASN A 93 10.92 10.74 16.71
C ASN A 93 9.83 10.42 15.67
N ARG A 94 9.50 11.41 14.81
CA ARG A 94 8.41 11.30 13.85
C ARG A 94 8.81 11.94 12.52
N VAL A 95 8.44 11.26 11.43
CA VAL A 95 8.44 11.82 10.07
C VAL A 95 7.01 11.78 9.56
N GLU A 96 6.58 12.85 8.91
CA GLU A 96 5.22 12.96 8.39
C GLU A 96 5.21 13.52 6.96
N GLY A 97 4.10 13.32 6.26
CA GLY A 97 3.87 13.90 4.94
C GLY A 97 2.37 14.02 4.68
N SER A 98 2.02 15.07 3.96
CA SER A 98 0.65 15.36 3.59
C SER A 98 0.49 15.35 2.08
N LEU A 99 -0.69 14.92 1.60
CA LEU A 99 -0.97 14.82 0.17
C LEU A 99 -2.47 14.92 -0.14
N HIS A 100 -2.79 15.36 -1.34
CA HIS A 100 -4.16 15.28 -1.85
C HIS A 100 -4.63 13.82 -1.88
N PRO A 101 -5.83 13.46 -1.35
CA PRO A 101 -6.31 12.07 -1.26
C PRO A 101 -6.32 11.32 -2.60
N GLY A 102 -6.49 12.03 -3.71
CA GLY A 102 -6.40 11.47 -5.07
C GLY A 102 -4.98 11.22 -5.57
N ASN A 103 -3.93 11.64 -4.84
CA ASN A 103 -2.53 11.41 -5.23
C ASN A 103 -2.06 10.02 -4.78
N ILE A 104 -2.65 8.99 -5.39
CA ILE A 104 -2.38 7.60 -5.07
C ILE A 104 -0.89 7.24 -5.25
N ALA A 105 -0.21 7.85 -6.22
CA ALA A 105 1.21 7.58 -6.44
C ALA A 105 2.07 8.01 -5.23
N SER A 106 1.80 9.19 -4.65
CA SER A 106 2.48 9.63 -3.44
C SER A 106 2.09 8.80 -2.22
N ALA A 107 0.79 8.47 -2.07
CA ALA A 107 0.36 7.56 -1.00
C ALA A 107 1.14 6.24 -1.02
N MET A 108 1.27 5.63 -2.20
CA MET A 108 2.02 4.37 -2.36
C MET A 108 3.52 4.50 -2.04
N VAL A 109 4.15 5.66 -2.27
CA VAL A 109 5.55 5.91 -1.87
C VAL A 109 5.66 5.88 -0.35
N LEU A 110 4.81 6.63 0.36
CA LEU A 110 4.82 6.68 1.83
C LEU A 110 4.48 5.32 2.45
N GLU A 111 3.40 4.68 1.98
CA GLU A 111 2.96 3.36 2.46
C GLU A 111 4.02 2.28 2.24
N ARG A 112 4.78 2.37 1.14
CA ARG A 112 5.89 1.46 0.86
C ARG A 112 7.02 1.54 1.89
N LEU A 113 7.15 2.67 2.55
CA LEU A 113 8.16 2.93 3.59
C LEU A 113 7.59 2.75 5.01
N GLY A 114 6.37 2.22 5.13
CA GLY A 114 5.75 1.95 6.41
C GLY A 114 4.95 3.11 7.01
N PHE A 115 4.82 4.24 6.31
CA PHE A 115 3.95 5.32 6.78
C PHE A 115 2.50 4.86 6.91
N VAL A 116 1.85 5.30 7.95
CA VAL A 116 0.46 5.02 8.27
C VAL A 116 -0.41 6.22 7.91
N HIS A 117 -1.51 6.00 7.19
CA HIS A 117 -2.52 7.04 7.00
C HIS A 117 -3.25 7.28 8.32
N GLU A 118 -3.09 8.47 8.90
CA GLU A 118 -3.64 8.84 10.20
C GLU A 118 -5.00 9.52 10.11
N GLY A 119 -5.29 10.13 8.96
CA GLY A 119 -6.57 10.79 8.74
C GLY A 119 -6.58 11.69 7.51
N THR A 120 -7.75 12.26 7.24
CA THR A 120 -7.93 13.24 6.16
C THR A 120 -8.66 14.46 6.70
N SER A 121 -8.01 15.60 6.62
CA SER A 121 -8.60 16.90 6.95
C SER A 121 -9.39 17.41 5.75
N ARG A 122 -10.68 17.66 5.95
CA ARG A 122 -11.55 18.12 4.86
C ARG A 122 -11.34 19.61 4.60
N GLN A 123 -11.19 19.99 3.32
CA GLN A 123 -11.07 21.39 2.87
C GLN A 123 -9.99 22.19 3.64
N SER A 124 -8.86 21.53 3.95
CA SER A 124 -7.80 22.11 4.76
C SER A 124 -6.61 22.61 3.93
N TYR A 125 -6.55 22.25 2.67
CA TYR A 125 -5.45 22.64 1.79
C TYR A 125 -5.94 23.57 0.66
N TRP A 126 -5.29 24.72 0.53
CA TRP A 126 -5.64 25.75 -0.45
C TRP A 126 -4.48 25.99 -1.39
N VAL A 127 -4.79 25.97 -2.69
CA VAL A 127 -3.89 26.43 -3.75
C VAL A 127 -4.61 27.51 -4.52
N GLU A 128 -4.17 28.74 -4.37
CA GLU A 128 -4.91 29.92 -4.87
C GLU A 128 -6.36 29.90 -4.35
N ASP A 129 -7.34 29.82 -5.25
CA ASP A 129 -8.78 29.78 -4.91
C ASP A 129 -9.35 28.34 -4.90
N VAL A 130 -8.52 27.33 -5.06
CA VAL A 130 -8.94 25.92 -5.08
C VAL A 130 -8.68 25.28 -3.71
N VAL A 131 -9.76 24.84 -3.08
CA VAL A 131 -9.67 24.07 -1.81
C VAL A 131 -9.68 22.58 -2.10
N SER A 132 -8.90 21.84 -1.34
CA SER A 132 -8.90 20.37 -1.35
C SER A 132 -8.81 19.79 0.05
N ASP A 133 -9.14 18.50 0.15
CA ASP A 133 -8.85 17.71 1.34
C ASP A 133 -7.35 17.40 1.39
N ASP A 134 -6.85 17.14 2.61
CA ASP A 134 -5.45 16.79 2.85
C ASP A 134 -5.35 15.49 3.64
N ALA A 135 -4.72 14.47 3.07
CA ALA A 135 -4.49 13.19 3.69
C ALA A 135 -3.13 13.17 4.39
N HIS A 136 -3.14 12.86 5.68
CA HIS A 136 -1.98 12.88 6.55
C HIS A 136 -1.40 11.48 6.78
N TYR A 137 -0.11 11.36 6.63
CA TYR A 137 0.65 10.14 6.84
C TYR A 137 1.76 10.40 7.85
N GLY A 138 1.91 9.49 8.80
CA GLY A 138 2.95 9.54 9.83
C GLY A 138 3.75 8.25 9.88
N LEU A 139 5.01 8.38 10.35
CA LEU A 139 5.91 7.27 10.62
C LEU A 139 6.70 7.59 11.88
N LEU A 140 6.63 6.70 12.87
CA LEU A 140 7.42 6.83 14.10
C LEU A 140 8.77 6.11 13.96
N ARG A 141 9.77 6.56 14.72
CA ARG A 141 11.10 5.94 14.75
C ARG A 141 11.06 4.43 15.02
N GLU A 142 10.29 4.02 16.00
CA GLU A 142 10.16 2.61 16.38
C GLU A 142 9.43 1.78 15.31
N GLU A 143 8.45 2.38 14.61
CA GLU A 143 7.77 1.75 13.48
C GLU A 143 8.74 1.58 12.30
N TRP A 144 9.60 2.58 12.03
CA TRP A 144 10.64 2.49 11.01
C TRP A 144 11.65 1.39 11.30
N SER A 145 12.10 1.27 12.55
CA SER A 145 13.01 0.19 12.96
C SER A 145 12.36 -1.18 12.78
N ALA A 146 11.13 -1.35 13.27
CA ALA A 146 10.38 -2.58 13.12
C ALA A 146 10.06 -2.93 11.65
N TRP A 147 9.77 -1.92 10.82
CA TRP A 147 9.54 -2.09 9.40
C TRP A 147 10.78 -2.58 8.67
N ASN A 148 11.94 -1.98 8.92
CA ASN A 148 13.21 -2.37 8.32
C ASN A 148 13.62 -3.79 8.75
N ASP A 149 13.49 -4.12 10.03
CA ASP A 149 13.78 -5.45 10.55
C ASP A 149 12.78 -6.49 10.01
N GLY A 150 11.50 -6.14 9.94
CA GLY A 150 10.42 -7.02 9.47
C GLY A 150 10.39 -7.22 7.96
N ALA A 151 10.66 -6.18 7.17
CA ALA A 151 10.64 -6.26 5.70
C ALA A 151 11.70 -7.23 5.15
N ALA A 152 12.80 -7.41 5.87
CA ALA A 152 13.86 -8.34 5.50
C ALA A 152 13.55 -9.80 5.85
N THR A 153 12.60 -10.07 6.77
CA THR A 153 12.35 -11.41 7.31
C THR A 153 11.11 -12.05 6.68
N ARG A 154 11.32 -13.11 5.92
CA ARG A 154 10.21 -13.98 5.50
C ARG A 154 9.80 -14.84 6.69
N PRO A 155 8.51 -15.07 6.92
CA PRO A 155 8.07 -15.99 7.97
C PRO A 155 8.54 -17.41 7.64
N THR A 156 8.82 -18.16 8.69
CA THR A 156 9.23 -19.57 8.60
C THR A 156 8.03 -20.46 8.28
N VAL A 157 6.89 -20.17 8.92
CA VAL A 157 5.65 -20.91 8.78
C VAL A 157 4.54 -19.94 8.36
N VAL A 158 3.74 -20.34 7.37
CA VAL A 158 2.47 -19.68 7.02
C VAL A 158 1.40 -20.75 6.94
N GLU A 159 0.30 -20.54 7.65
CA GLU A 159 -0.82 -21.47 7.70
C GLU A 159 -2.17 -20.76 7.60
N LEU A 160 -3.21 -21.55 7.30
CA LEU A 160 -4.60 -21.09 7.20
C LEU A 160 -5.39 -21.66 8.38
N ALA A 161 -5.66 -20.83 9.37
CA ALA A 161 -6.32 -21.21 10.61
C ALA A 161 -7.83 -20.89 10.59
N GLU A 162 -8.61 -21.66 11.34
CA GLU A 162 -10.02 -21.34 11.56
C GLU A 162 -10.16 -20.03 12.36
N ILE A 163 -11.17 -19.26 12.00
CA ILE A 163 -11.54 -18.07 12.80
C ILE A 163 -12.42 -18.53 13.94
N THR A 164 -11.97 -18.26 15.14
CA THR A 164 -12.60 -18.64 16.39
C THR A 164 -12.65 -17.44 17.32
N GLU A 165 -13.36 -17.53 18.42
CA GLU A 165 -13.39 -16.48 19.45
C GLU A 165 -11.98 -16.05 19.92
N ARG A 166 -10.99 -16.93 19.83
CA ARG A 166 -9.61 -16.66 20.30
C ARG A 166 -8.82 -15.72 19.41
N ASN A 167 -9.12 -15.72 18.11
CA ASN A 167 -8.39 -14.90 17.12
C ASN A 167 -9.30 -13.91 16.38
N LEU A 168 -10.57 -13.79 16.79
CA LEU A 168 -11.55 -12.94 16.12
C LEU A 168 -11.14 -11.46 16.15
N ASP A 169 -10.68 -10.98 17.32
CA ASP A 169 -10.27 -9.59 17.49
C ASP A 169 -9.07 -9.28 16.59
N ASP A 170 -8.06 -10.13 16.57
CA ASP A 170 -6.89 -9.97 15.70
C ASP A 170 -7.31 -9.93 14.22
N VAL A 171 -8.18 -10.86 13.80
CA VAL A 171 -8.66 -10.93 12.41
C VAL A 171 -9.46 -9.70 12.01
N THR A 172 -10.32 -9.19 12.89
CA THR A 172 -11.19 -8.04 12.59
C THR A 172 -10.45 -6.70 12.58
N THR A 173 -9.29 -6.61 13.23
CA THR A 173 -8.43 -5.42 13.25
C THR A 173 -7.49 -5.33 12.06
N LEU A 174 -7.31 -6.41 11.28
CA LEU A 174 -6.48 -6.41 10.07
C LEU A 174 -6.88 -5.30 9.09
N ALA A 175 -5.90 -4.57 8.61
CA ALA A 175 -6.11 -3.47 7.69
C ALA A 175 -5.04 -3.43 6.59
N THR A 176 -5.48 -3.21 5.35
CA THR A 176 -4.56 -2.88 4.25
C THR A 176 -4.11 -1.43 4.34
N HIS A 177 -3.11 -1.06 3.55
CA HIS A 177 -2.80 0.34 3.31
C HIS A 177 -4.02 1.10 2.78
N HIS A 178 -4.07 2.41 3.06
CA HIS A 178 -5.21 3.24 2.68
C HIS A 178 -5.44 3.23 1.16
N SER A 179 -4.39 3.29 0.36
CA SER A 179 -4.48 3.23 -1.11
C SER A 179 -5.06 1.92 -1.63
N GLN A 180 -4.97 0.83 -0.86
CA GLN A 180 -5.44 -0.50 -1.24
C GLN A 180 -6.90 -0.77 -0.88
N ARG A 181 -7.55 0.08 -0.06
CA ARG A 181 -8.95 -0.11 0.39
C ARG A 181 -9.96 -0.17 -0.75
N ARG A 182 -9.61 0.36 -1.91
CA ARG A 182 -10.43 0.29 -3.12
C ARG A 182 -10.37 -1.07 -3.82
N PHE A 183 -9.39 -1.93 -3.49
CA PHE A 183 -9.18 -3.23 -4.11
C PHE A 183 -9.69 -4.40 -3.28
N VAL A 184 -9.85 -4.22 -1.97
CA VAL A 184 -10.29 -5.28 -1.08
C VAL A 184 -11.15 -4.72 0.05
N ALA A 185 -12.30 -5.36 0.29
CA ALA A 185 -13.17 -4.98 1.40
C ALA A 185 -12.53 -5.32 2.75
N PRO A 186 -12.79 -4.52 3.80
CA PRO A 186 -12.35 -4.83 5.15
C PRO A 186 -12.89 -6.18 5.63
N VAL A 187 -12.17 -6.83 6.54
CA VAL A 187 -12.51 -8.17 7.03
C VAL A 187 -13.90 -8.23 7.64
N TYR A 188 -14.28 -7.26 8.49
CA TYR A 188 -15.61 -7.23 9.12
C TYR A 188 -16.75 -7.23 8.10
N ARG A 189 -16.59 -6.54 6.96
CA ARG A 189 -17.58 -6.55 5.87
C ARG A 189 -17.64 -7.91 5.18
N SER A 190 -16.49 -8.56 4.97
CA SER A 190 -16.42 -9.89 4.36
C SER A 190 -17.08 -10.96 5.23
N LEU A 191 -16.85 -10.91 6.56
CA LEU A 191 -17.51 -11.80 7.51
C LEU A 191 -19.03 -11.55 7.57
N ALA A 192 -19.47 -10.29 7.56
CA ALA A 192 -20.89 -9.95 7.48
C ALA A 192 -21.54 -10.47 6.19
N GLN A 193 -20.87 -10.38 5.05
CA GLN A 193 -21.34 -10.96 3.79
C GLN A 193 -21.49 -12.48 3.88
N ALA A 194 -20.56 -13.18 4.54
CA ALA A 194 -20.66 -14.62 4.75
C ALA A 194 -21.92 -15.02 5.56
N LEU A 195 -22.29 -14.20 6.56
CA LEU A 195 -23.46 -14.46 7.39
C LEU A 195 -24.80 -14.31 6.66
N ILE A 196 -24.90 -13.36 5.74
CA ILE A 196 -26.16 -13.11 5.00
C ILE A 196 -26.35 -14.04 3.79
N LYS A 197 -25.48 -15.04 3.60
CA LYS A 197 -25.53 -16.02 2.53
C LYS A 197 -25.75 -15.36 1.16
N PRO A 198 -24.74 -14.70 0.61
CA PRO A 198 -24.85 -14.00 -0.65
C PRO A 198 -25.28 -14.97 -1.76
N LEU A 199 -26.04 -14.44 -2.72
CA LEU A 199 -26.44 -15.18 -3.90
C LEU A 199 -25.52 -14.80 -5.06
N HIS A 200 -25.09 -15.80 -5.83
CA HIS A 200 -24.50 -15.59 -7.14
C HIS A 200 -25.37 -16.26 -8.19
N LYS A 201 -25.79 -15.51 -9.21
CA LYS A 201 -26.73 -15.99 -10.23
C LYS A 201 -27.99 -16.66 -9.67
N GLY A 202 -28.48 -16.18 -8.52
CA GLY A 202 -29.69 -16.70 -7.86
C GLY A 202 -29.48 -17.90 -6.92
N GLU A 203 -28.27 -18.45 -6.86
CA GLU A 203 -27.95 -19.60 -5.99
C GLU A 203 -27.14 -19.17 -4.78
N PRO A 204 -27.34 -19.82 -3.61
CA PRO A 204 -26.55 -19.55 -2.42
C PRO A 204 -25.06 -19.87 -2.63
N VAL A 205 -24.22 -18.93 -2.27
CA VAL A 205 -22.77 -19.15 -2.24
C VAL A 205 -22.37 -19.75 -0.90
N VAL A 206 -21.48 -20.75 -0.92
CA VAL A 206 -20.91 -21.34 0.27
C VAL A 206 -19.56 -20.65 0.57
N PRO A 207 -19.51 -19.72 1.54
CA PRO A 207 -18.26 -19.04 1.86
C PRO A 207 -17.35 -19.96 2.66
N TRP A 208 -16.09 -20.02 2.24
CA TRP A 208 -14.99 -20.61 3.00
C TRP A 208 -14.01 -19.50 3.34
N TYR A 209 -13.63 -19.36 4.59
CA TYR A 209 -12.72 -18.30 5.02
C TYR A 209 -11.78 -18.76 6.12
N ARG A 210 -10.58 -18.17 6.16
CA ARG A 210 -9.53 -18.49 7.15
C ARG A 210 -8.77 -17.23 7.55
N ALA A 211 -8.26 -17.25 8.78
CA ALA A 211 -7.17 -16.39 9.20
C ALA A 211 -5.86 -16.87 8.54
N ILE A 212 -5.05 -15.96 8.10
CA ILE A 212 -3.68 -16.25 7.67
C ILE A 212 -2.78 -15.98 8.87
N VAL A 213 -2.08 -17.01 9.32
CA VAL A 213 -1.17 -16.96 10.46
C VAL A 213 0.26 -17.14 9.95
N ALA A 214 1.18 -16.30 10.41
CA ALA A 214 2.59 -16.36 10.09
C ALA A 214 3.40 -16.31 11.38
N ASP A 215 4.18 -17.36 11.65
CA ASP A 215 4.97 -17.51 12.88
C ASP A 215 4.14 -17.13 14.13
N ASP A 216 2.99 -17.80 14.32
CA ASP A 216 2.02 -17.65 15.42
C ASP A 216 1.27 -16.29 15.47
N THR A 217 1.50 -15.39 14.51
CA THR A 217 0.84 -14.08 14.44
C THR A 217 -0.25 -14.08 13.35
N VAL A 218 -1.43 -13.55 13.66
CA VAL A 218 -2.47 -13.31 12.65
C VAL A 218 -2.05 -12.14 11.78
N VAL A 219 -1.84 -12.40 10.49
CA VAL A 219 -1.26 -11.43 9.53
C VAL A 219 -2.14 -11.16 8.32
N GLY A 220 -3.27 -11.85 8.20
CA GLY A 220 -4.13 -11.68 7.04
C GLY A 220 -5.41 -12.49 7.10
N PHE A 221 -6.19 -12.34 6.04
CA PHE A 221 -7.48 -13.00 5.87
C PHE A 221 -7.65 -13.45 4.42
N VAL A 222 -8.22 -14.64 4.25
CA VAL A 222 -8.58 -15.16 2.93
C VAL A 222 -10.01 -15.67 2.94
N MET A 223 -10.75 -15.43 1.87
CA MET A 223 -12.11 -15.90 1.68
C MET A 223 -12.33 -16.36 0.24
N LEU A 224 -12.92 -17.54 0.10
CA LEU A 224 -13.32 -18.12 -1.17
C LEU A 224 -14.83 -18.35 -1.18
N SER A 225 -15.42 -18.38 -2.38
CA SER A 225 -16.66 -19.13 -2.60
C SER A 225 -16.29 -20.55 -3.04
N ASP A 226 -16.91 -21.53 -2.41
CA ASP A 226 -16.72 -22.93 -2.82
C ASP A 226 -17.58 -23.25 -4.05
N VAL A 227 -17.31 -24.37 -4.69
CA VAL A 227 -18.05 -24.84 -5.88
C VAL A 227 -19.55 -24.95 -5.62
N SER A 228 -20.35 -24.46 -6.55
CA SER A 228 -21.80 -24.55 -6.55
C SER A 228 -22.31 -24.91 -7.94
N PRO A 229 -23.61 -25.27 -8.12
CA PRO A 229 -24.16 -25.56 -9.43
C PRO A 229 -23.99 -24.45 -10.48
N THR A 230 -23.92 -23.20 -10.05
CA THR A 230 -23.74 -22.02 -10.91
C THR A 230 -22.30 -21.54 -11.00
N GLU A 231 -21.45 -21.98 -10.07
CA GLU A 231 -20.00 -21.67 -10.02
C GLU A 231 -19.22 -22.98 -9.97
N PRO A 232 -18.81 -23.53 -11.12
CA PRO A 232 -18.14 -24.83 -11.19
C PRO A 232 -16.69 -24.81 -10.70
N HIS A 233 -16.17 -23.63 -10.35
CA HIS A 233 -14.81 -23.44 -9.90
C HIS A 233 -14.78 -22.62 -8.60
N PRO A 234 -13.90 -22.95 -7.64
CA PRO A 234 -13.71 -22.13 -6.45
C PRO A 234 -13.19 -20.73 -6.84
N TYR A 235 -13.74 -19.73 -6.19
CA TYR A 235 -13.48 -18.33 -6.50
C TYR A 235 -12.88 -17.59 -5.28
N VAL A 236 -11.72 -16.96 -5.43
CA VAL A 236 -11.09 -16.19 -4.37
C VAL A 236 -11.75 -14.82 -4.29
N TRP A 237 -12.59 -14.63 -3.31
CA TRP A 237 -13.28 -13.36 -3.09
C TRP A 237 -12.42 -12.33 -2.41
N ARG A 238 -11.58 -12.76 -1.47
CA ARG A 238 -10.74 -11.88 -0.68
C ARG A 238 -9.41 -12.54 -0.39
N LEU A 239 -8.35 -11.80 -0.60
CA LEU A 239 -7.02 -12.09 -0.10
C LEU A 239 -6.44 -10.79 0.44
N LEU A 240 -6.29 -10.70 1.77
CA LEU A 240 -5.84 -9.53 2.47
C LEU A 240 -4.65 -9.92 3.34
N ILE A 241 -3.54 -9.18 3.22
CA ILE A 241 -2.43 -9.20 4.16
C ILE A 241 -2.39 -7.85 4.86
N ASP A 242 -2.30 -7.86 6.17
CA ASP A 242 -2.19 -6.64 6.97
C ASP A 242 -0.99 -5.79 6.51
N ARG A 243 -1.16 -4.48 6.51
CA ARG A 243 -0.16 -3.54 6.01
C ARG A 243 1.23 -3.73 6.67
N ALA A 244 1.26 -4.06 7.96
CA ALA A 244 2.51 -4.28 8.70
C ALA A 244 3.25 -5.56 8.30
N HIS A 245 2.59 -6.47 7.58
CA HIS A 245 3.12 -7.79 7.21
C HIS A 245 3.25 -8.00 5.70
N GLN A 246 2.97 -6.97 4.89
CA GLN A 246 3.10 -7.04 3.44
C GLN A 246 4.56 -7.20 2.99
N ARG A 247 4.75 -7.62 1.71
CA ARG A 247 6.06 -7.76 1.05
C ARG A 247 7.02 -8.81 1.64
N ARG A 248 6.56 -9.60 2.62
CA ARG A 248 7.29 -10.70 3.25
C ARG A 248 7.05 -12.06 2.59
N GLY A 249 6.42 -12.10 1.40
CA GLY A 249 6.14 -13.34 0.65
C GLY A 249 4.91 -14.11 1.13
N ILE A 250 4.19 -13.62 2.15
CA ILE A 250 3.04 -14.29 2.78
C ILE A 250 1.92 -14.57 1.77
N ALA A 251 1.50 -13.59 0.98
CA ALA A 251 0.45 -13.78 -0.02
C ALA A 251 0.79 -14.85 -1.07
N SER A 252 2.06 -14.93 -1.47
CA SER A 252 2.54 -15.99 -2.37
C SER A 252 2.38 -17.38 -1.73
N LYS A 253 2.76 -17.49 -0.45
CA LYS A 253 2.63 -18.75 0.28
C LYS A 253 1.17 -19.16 0.48
N VAL A 254 0.28 -18.18 0.73
CA VAL A 254 -1.17 -18.43 0.81
C VAL A 254 -1.72 -18.96 -0.51
N LEU A 255 -1.35 -18.39 -1.66
CA LEU A 255 -1.77 -18.92 -2.96
C LEU A 255 -1.27 -20.36 -3.18
N GLU A 256 -0.03 -20.68 -2.81
CA GLU A 256 0.48 -22.06 -2.86
C GLU A 256 -0.37 -23.02 -2.01
N LEU A 257 -0.73 -22.63 -0.78
CA LEU A 257 -1.57 -23.42 0.11
C LEU A 257 -2.98 -23.63 -0.46
N LEU A 258 -3.58 -22.59 -1.03
CA LEU A 258 -4.88 -22.65 -1.68
C LEU A 258 -4.85 -23.59 -2.90
N VAL A 259 -3.85 -23.44 -3.75
CA VAL A 259 -3.66 -24.30 -4.93
C VAL A 259 -3.54 -25.76 -4.51
N ALA A 260 -2.71 -26.06 -3.51
CA ALA A 260 -2.55 -27.43 -3.01
C ALA A 260 -3.86 -28.00 -2.43
N ASP A 261 -4.60 -27.21 -1.63
CA ASP A 261 -5.91 -27.63 -1.09
C ASP A 261 -6.93 -27.90 -2.21
N ARG A 262 -6.99 -27.03 -3.23
CA ARG A 262 -7.93 -27.18 -4.34
C ARG A 262 -7.59 -28.39 -5.22
N ILE A 263 -6.32 -28.63 -5.52
CA ILE A 263 -5.89 -29.86 -6.21
C ILE A 263 -6.29 -31.10 -5.43
N ALA A 264 -6.06 -31.12 -4.11
CA ALA A 264 -6.42 -32.24 -3.25
C ALA A 264 -7.93 -32.52 -3.22
N LYS A 265 -8.77 -31.51 -3.47
CA LYS A 265 -10.22 -31.62 -3.60
C LYS A 265 -10.70 -31.99 -5.01
N GLY A 266 -9.77 -32.09 -5.98
CA GLY A 266 -10.09 -32.44 -7.37
C GLY A 266 -10.54 -31.26 -8.22
N ASP A 267 -10.38 -30.02 -7.75
CA ASP A 267 -10.69 -28.84 -8.55
C ASP A 267 -9.70 -28.70 -9.71
N THR A 268 -10.19 -28.23 -10.85
CA THR A 268 -9.38 -28.07 -12.07
C THR A 268 -8.96 -26.64 -12.35
N LYS A 269 -9.62 -25.70 -11.70
CA LYS A 269 -9.34 -24.26 -11.82
C LYS A 269 -9.51 -23.55 -10.48
N LEU A 270 -8.80 -22.44 -10.31
CA LEU A 270 -9.03 -21.43 -9.28
C LEU A 270 -9.28 -20.10 -9.98
N VAL A 271 -10.36 -19.41 -9.61
CA VAL A 271 -10.78 -18.14 -10.23
C VAL A 271 -10.70 -17.01 -9.23
N LEU A 272 -10.46 -15.82 -9.70
CA LEU A 272 -10.51 -14.57 -8.93
C LEU A 272 -10.84 -13.39 -9.85
N SER A 273 -11.13 -12.24 -9.25
CA SER A 273 -11.14 -10.95 -9.96
C SER A 273 -10.30 -9.90 -9.26
N TYR A 274 -9.96 -8.87 -10.00
CA TYR A 274 -9.26 -7.70 -9.48
C TYR A 274 -9.63 -6.44 -10.23
N MET A 275 -9.68 -5.30 -9.51
CA MET A 275 -9.80 -3.99 -10.12
C MET A 275 -8.47 -3.61 -10.78
N PRO A 276 -8.47 -3.17 -12.06
CA PRO A 276 -7.28 -2.66 -12.72
C PRO A 276 -6.89 -1.27 -12.19
N GLY A 277 -5.66 -0.85 -12.48
CA GLY A 277 -5.17 0.48 -12.19
C GLY A 277 -3.92 0.53 -11.33
N LEU A 278 -3.51 1.73 -10.95
CA LEU A 278 -2.29 1.94 -10.18
C LEU A 278 -2.40 1.26 -8.79
N GLY A 279 -1.46 0.39 -8.44
CA GLY A 279 -1.48 -0.37 -7.19
C GLY A 279 -2.37 -1.61 -7.22
N SER A 280 -2.96 -1.96 -8.38
CA SER A 280 -3.70 -3.20 -8.58
C SER A 280 -2.85 -4.43 -8.25
N PRO A 281 -3.45 -5.50 -7.70
CA PRO A 281 -2.76 -6.77 -7.50
C PRO A 281 -2.55 -7.58 -8.80
N GLU A 282 -2.89 -7.03 -9.96
CA GLU A 282 -2.75 -7.69 -11.26
C GLU A 282 -1.38 -8.32 -11.49
N ALA A 283 -0.31 -7.54 -11.29
CA ALA A 283 1.06 -8.02 -11.50
C ALA A 283 1.41 -9.20 -10.56
N PHE A 284 0.88 -9.18 -9.33
CA PHE A 284 1.03 -10.25 -8.37
C PHE A 284 0.33 -11.53 -8.85
N TYR A 285 -0.93 -11.46 -9.27
CA TYR A 285 -1.67 -12.62 -9.76
C TYR A 285 -1.09 -13.18 -11.06
N ARG A 286 -0.68 -12.32 -12.00
CA ARG A 286 0.00 -12.76 -13.24
C ARG A 286 1.31 -13.50 -12.94
N LYS A 287 2.10 -13.04 -11.97
CA LYS A 287 3.32 -13.72 -11.52
C LYS A 287 3.03 -15.13 -10.99
N HIS A 288 1.85 -15.35 -10.41
CA HIS A 288 1.40 -16.66 -9.90
C HIS A 288 0.62 -17.49 -10.92
N GLY A 289 0.67 -17.12 -12.21
CA GLY A 289 0.11 -17.90 -13.32
C GLY A 289 -1.36 -17.67 -13.60
N PHE A 290 -2.00 -16.70 -12.93
CA PHE A 290 -3.38 -16.34 -13.28
C PHE A 290 -3.40 -15.58 -14.62
N ILE A 291 -4.31 -16.01 -15.49
CA ILE A 291 -4.49 -15.45 -16.83
C ILE A 291 -5.90 -14.83 -16.91
N PRO A 292 -6.04 -13.58 -17.37
CA PRO A 292 -7.34 -12.97 -17.62
C PRO A 292 -8.21 -13.85 -18.52
N THR A 293 -9.45 -14.07 -18.12
CA THR A 293 -10.44 -14.87 -18.89
C THR A 293 -11.09 -14.08 -20.02
N GLY A 294 -10.98 -12.76 -19.99
CA GLY A 294 -11.67 -11.82 -20.86
C GLY A 294 -13.05 -11.39 -20.31
N GLN A 295 -13.48 -11.92 -19.17
CA GLN A 295 -14.67 -11.44 -18.49
C GLN A 295 -14.38 -10.24 -17.62
N ILE A 296 -15.32 -9.29 -17.62
CA ILE A 296 -15.27 -8.08 -16.76
C ILE A 296 -16.64 -7.97 -16.10
N ASP A 297 -16.65 -7.89 -14.77
CA ASP A 297 -17.85 -7.69 -13.98
C ASP A 297 -17.63 -6.52 -13.00
N ASP A 298 -18.52 -5.54 -13.03
CA ASP A 298 -18.46 -4.30 -12.24
C ASP A 298 -17.07 -3.59 -12.27
N GLY A 299 -16.40 -3.66 -13.44
CA GLY A 299 -15.07 -3.11 -13.66
C GLY A 299 -13.89 -3.97 -13.17
N GLU A 300 -14.16 -5.10 -12.53
CA GLU A 300 -13.16 -6.10 -12.15
C GLU A 300 -12.84 -7.04 -13.31
N ILE A 301 -11.56 -7.30 -13.52
CA ILE A 301 -11.08 -8.27 -14.52
C ILE A 301 -11.02 -9.65 -13.87
N GLU A 302 -11.77 -10.59 -14.43
CA GLU A 302 -11.69 -11.99 -14.01
C GLU A 302 -10.41 -12.64 -14.56
N ALA A 303 -9.77 -13.44 -13.72
CA ALA A 303 -8.61 -14.25 -14.09
C ALA A 303 -8.70 -15.65 -13.49
N SER A 304 -8.14 -16.63 -14.18
CA SER A 304 -8.14 -18.02 -13.74
C SER A 304 -6.74 -18.63 -13.79
N LEU A 305 -6.54 -19.61 -12.90
CA LEU A 305 -5.36 -20.47 -12.85
C LEU A 305 -5.81 -21.92 -13.08
N ASP A 306 -5.28 -22.57 -14.10
CA ASP A 306 -5.49 -24.00 -14.31
C ASP A 306 -4.69 -24.81 -13.29
N LEU A 307 -5.39 -25.63 -12.51
CA LEU A 307 -4.80 -26.50 -11.49
C LEU A 307 -4.42 -27.82 -12.17
N LYS A 308 -3.12 -28.11 -12.17
CA LYS A 308 -2.61 -29.39 -12.70
C LYS A 308 -2.47 -30.36 -11.54
N SER A 309 -3.06 -31.54 -11.70
CA SER A 309 -2.86 -32.68 -10.78
C SER A 309 -1.43 -33.23 -10.86
#